data_a2aa9647871929fcd096876246ad3dbe
#
_entry.id   a2aa9647871929fcd096876246ad3dbe
#
_cell.length_a   1.000
_cell.length_b   1.000
_cell.length_c   1.000
_cell.angle_alpha   90.00
_cell.angle_beta   90.00
_cell.angle_gamma   90.00
#
_symmetry.space_group_name_H-M   'P 1'
#
loop_
_entity.id
_entity.type
_entity.pdbx_description
1 polymer ?
#
loop_
_entity_poly.entity_id
_entity_poly.type
_entity_poly.pdbx_seq_one_letter_code
_entity_poly.pdbx_strand_id
1 'polypeptide(L)'
;MKRAAICCAAGILAAACAAFGQNVQVFRGEVSDSQCAMNVHSLTRSHQEMLKSKSMGGTSSTCSMYCIEHLGGYLVLSSAKDVYRLDRADLVHGFEGQRVKLTGVLDPKVKQIHVLKIELEKNQ
;
A
#
# COMPACT_ATOMS: atom_id res chain seq x y z
N MET A 1 74.73 6.30 -9.86
CA MET A 1 73.45 6.78 -10.40
C MET A 1 72.35 5.81 -9.94
N LYS A 2 71.61 6.18 -8.92
CA LYS A 2 70.52 5.34 -8.38
C LYS A 2 69.17 5.93 -8.83
N ARG A 3 68.45 5.17 -9.66
CA ARG A 3 67.10 5.56 -10.09
C ARG A 3 66.10 5.04 -9.04
N ALA A 4 65.46 6.00 -8.36
CA ALA A 4 64.37 5.68 -7.45
C ALA A 4 63.08 5.47 -8.28
N ALA A 5 62.48 4.30 -8.20
CA ALA A 5 61.19 3.97 -8.76
C ALA A 5 60.14 4.40 -7.74
N ILE A 6 59.29 5.35 -8.12
CA ILE A 6 58.08 5.79 -7.35
C ILE A 6 56.94 4.86 -7.74
N CYS A 7 56.57 3.96 -6.82
CA CYS A 7 55.36 3.16 -6.94
C CYS A 7 54.17 4.05 -6.54
N CYS A 8 53.38 4.50 -7.51
CA CYS A 8 52.04 5.04 -7.26
C CYS A 8 51.07 3.91 -6.93
N ALA A 9 50.75 3.74 -5.65
CA ALA A 9 49.67 2.89 -5.22
C ALA A 9 48.33 3.62 -5.42
N ALA A 10 47.65 3.31 -6.53
CA ALA A 10 46.30 3.78 -6.77
C ALA A 10 45.36 2.97 -5.87
N GLY A 11 44.94 3.55 -4.75
CA GLY A 11 43.90 3.01 -3.88
C GLY A 11 42.55 3.14 -4.57
N ILE A 12 42.00 2.02 -5.05
CA ILE A 12 40.63 1.98 -5.54
C ILE A 12 39.75 1.90 -4.29
N LEU A 13 39.13 3.03 -3.92
CA LEU A 13 38.01 3.06 -2.98
C LEU A 13 36.81 2.44 -3.69
N ALA A 14 36.58 1.15 -3.48
CA ALA A 14 35.32 0.49 -3.81
C ALA A 14 34.26 1.04 -2.85
N ALA A 15 33.50 2.02 -3.28
CA ALA A 15 32.28 2.43 -2.61
C ALA A 15 31.28 1.26 -2.72
N ALA A 16 31.20 0.47 -1.66
CA ALA A 16 30.15 -0.54 -1.52
C ALA A 16 28.83 0.23 -1.37
N CYS A 17 28.12 0.45 -2.48
CA CYS A 17 26.71 0.78 -2.46
C CYS A 17 25.99 -0.43 -1.86
N ALA A 18 25.74 -0.38 -0.55
CA ALA A 18 24.78 -1.26 0.09
C ALA A 18 23.41 -0.91 -0.50
N ALA A 19 23.08 -1.54 -1.61
CA ALA A 19 21.70 -1.62 -2.08
C ALA A 19 20.96 -2.39 -1.00
N PHE A 20 20.31 -1.68 -0.08
CA PHE A 20 19.26 -2.27 0.75
C PHE A 20 18.20 -2.76 -0.23
N GLY A 21 18.27 -4.03 -0.57
CA GLY A 21 17.29 -4.68 -1.42
C GLY A 21 15.94 -4.58 -0.71
N GLN A 22 15.13 -3.60 -1.12
CA GLN A 22 13.76 -3.50 -0.64
C GLN A 22 13.07 -4.79 -1.04
N ASN A 23 12.52 -5.50 -0.05
CA ASN A 23 11.81 -6.75 -0.31
C ASN A 23 10.46 -6.44 -0.96
N VAL A 24 10.47 -6.34 -2.28
CA VAL A 24 9.27 -6.09 -3.09
C VAL A 24 8.41 -7.35 -3.09
N GLN A 25 7.16 -7.21 -2.73
CA GLN A 25 6.19 -8.30 -2.62
C GLN A 25 4.93 -8.00 -3.41
N VAL A 26 4.15 -9.04 -3.67
CA VAL A 26 2.84 -8.95 -4.31
C VAL A 26 1.78 -9.24 -3.26
N PHE A 27 0.83 -8.32 -3.14
CA PHE A 27 -0.32 -8.42 -2.25
C PHE A 27 -1.60 -8.52 -3.08
N ARG A 28 -2.61 -9.22 -2.54
CA ARG A 28 -3.94 -9.35 -3.16
C ARG A 28 -5.01 -9.05 -2.12
N GLY A 29 -6.01 -8.29 -2.53
CA GLY A 29 -7.11 -7.94 -1.65
C GLY A 29 -8.04 -6.92 -2.28
N GLU A 30 -8.93 -6.37 -1.49
CA GLU A 30 -9.82 -5.29 -1.87
C GLU A 30 -9.26 -3.94 -1.39
N VAL A 31 -9.25 -2.95 -2.25
CA VAL A 31 -8.98 -1.57 -1.84
C VAL A 31 -10.21 -1.05 -1.12
N SER A 32 -10.00 -0.60 0.10
CA SER A 32 -11.07 -0.09 0.96
C SER A 32 -10.57 1.12 1.74
N ASP A 33 -11.41 1.69 2.56
CA ASP A 33 -11.00 2.62 3.60
C ASP A 33 -10.88 1.91 4.95
N SER A 34 -10.23 2.56 5.89
CA SER A 34 -9.95 1.99 7.20
C SER A 34 -11.22 1.63 7.99
N GLN A 35 -12.32 2.37 7.81
CA GLN A 35 -13.57 2.10 8.52
C GLN A 35 -14.34 0.92 7.89
N CYS A 36 -14.40 0.86 6.57
CA CYS A 36 -14.98 -0.28 5.85
C CYS A 36 -14.22 -1.57 6.13
N ALA A 37 -12.89 -1.54 6.12
CA ALA A 37 -12.05 -2.70 6.41
C ALA A 37 -12.25 -3.25 7.82
N MET A 38 -12.54 -2.40 8.78
CA MET A 38 -12.89 -2.78 10.15
C MET A 38 -14.39 -3.05 10.35
N ASN A 39 -15.17 -3.00 9.28
CA ASN A 39 -16.63 -3.15 9.27
C ASN A 39 -17.37 -2.12 10.15
N VAL A 40 -16.83 -0.93 10.30
CA VAL A 40 -17.39 0.15 11.14
C VAL A 40 -17.32 1.47 10.40
N HIS A 41 -18.47 2.15 10.22
CA HIS A 41 -18.53 3.50 9.66
C HIS A 41 -18.64 4.59 10.72
N SER A 42 -19.13 4.19 11.88
CA SER A 42 -19.32 5.06 13.03
C SER A 42 -19.32 4.19 14.28
N LEU A 43 -19.43 4.82 15.43
CA LEU A 43 -19.55 4.12 16.70
C LEU A 43 -20.81 3.26 16.83
N THR A 44 -21.79 3.43 15.95
CA THR A 44 -23.13 2.81 16.09
C THR A 44 -23.57 1.94 14.93
N ARG A 45 -22.86 1.93 13.79
CA ARG A 45 -23.26 1.18 12.60
C ARG A 45 -22.10 0.46 11.95
N SER A 46 -22.34 -0.78 11.57
CA SER A 46 -21.40 -1.58 10.78
C SER A 46 -21.47 -1.24 9.27
N HIS A 47 -20.42 -1.59 8.56
CA HIS A 47 -20.37 -1.48 7.10
C HIS A 47 -21.55 -2.20 6.42
N GLN A 48 -21.89 -3.40 6.88
CA GLN A 48 -22.98 -4.19 6.31
C GLN A 48 -24.35 -3.52 6.47
N GLU A 49 -24.60 -2.88 7.60
CA GLU A 49 -25.85 -2.14 7.82
C GLU A 49 -25.91 -0.90 6.93
N MET A 50 -24.81 -0.19 6.77
CA MET A 50 -24.72 1.00 5.92
C MET A 50 -24.95 0.65 4.45
N LEU A 51 -24.38 -0.46 3.96
CA LEU A 51 -24.60 -0.94 2.60
C LEU A 51 -26.06 -1.37 2.38
N LYS A 52 -26.70 -2.06 3.34
CA LYS A 52 -28.11 -2.44 3.26
C LYS A 52 -29.04 -1.23 3.23
N SER A 53 -28.74 -0.22 4.01
CA SER A 53 -29.53 1.03 4.05
C SER A 53 -29.34 1.89 2.82
N LYS A 54 -28.34 1.63 1.98
CA LYS A 54 -27.91 2.44 0.82
C LYS A 54 -27.60 3.90 1.17
N SER A 55 -27.36 4.19 2.43
CA SER A 55 -27.13 5.57 2.91
C SER A 55 -25.87 6.22 2.33
N MET A 56 -24.94 5.41 1.83
CA MET A 56 -23.69 5.85 1.20
C MET A 56 -23.52 5.30 -0.23
N GLY A 57 -24.60 5.20 -0.98
CA GLY A 57 -24.60 4.74 -2.37
C GLY A 57 -24.79 3.24 -2.57
N GLY A 58 -24.69 2.40 -1.53
CA GLY A 58 -25.03 0.99 -1.57
C GLY A 58 -23.98 0.04 -2.17
N THR A 59 -22.79 0.51 -2.49
CA THR A 59 -21.66 -0.30 -2.96
C THR A 59 -20.42 -0.09 -2.11
N SER A 60 -19.50 -1.07 -2.11
CA SER A 60 -18.21 -0.93 -1.41
C SER A 60 -17.42 0.28 -1.90
N SER A 61 -17.45 0.55 -3.20
CA SER A 61 -16.75 1.68 -3.80
C SER A 61 -17.29 3.01 -3.29
N THR A 62 -18.59 3.24 -3.41
CA THR A 62 -19.23 4.50 -2.97
C THR A 62 -19.11 4.69 -1.46
N CYS A 63 -19.19 3.61 -0.70
CA CYS A 63 -19.02 3.64 0.75
C CYS A 63 -17.60 4.04 1.14
N SER A 64 -16.58 3.43 0.52
CA SER A 64 -15.17 3.75 0.79
C SER A 64 -14.84 5.19 0.44
N MET A 65 -15.29 5.67 -0.71
CA MET A 65 -15.10 7.07 -1.12
C MET A 65 -15.73 8.04 -0.11
N TYR A 66 -16.95 7.77 0.31
CA TYR A 66 -17.63 8.61 1.31
C TYR A 66 -16.87 8.66 2.64
N CYS A 67 -16.38 7.50 3.12
CA CYS A 67 -15.62 7.41 4.36
C CYS A 67 -14.30 8.19 4.28
N ILE A 68 -13.61 8.13 3.15
CA ILE A 68 -12.36 8.88 2.94
C ILE A 68 -12.63 10.39 2.90
N GLU A 69 -13.65 10.81 2.18
CA GLU A 69 -13.93 12.24 1.96
C GLU A 69 -14.57 12.93 3.18
N HIS A 70 -15.41 12.21 3.94
CA HIS A 70 -16.26 12.83 4.96
C HIS A 70 -16.05 12.31 6.38
N LEU A 71 -15.49 11.12 6.57
CA LEU A 71 -15.40 10.48 7.87
C LEU A 71 -13.96 10.25 8.36
N GLY A 72 -12.97 10.81 7.68
CA GLY A 72 -11.56 10.69 8.07
C GLY A 72 -10.96 9.30 7.85
N GLY A 73 -11.56 8.49 6.99
CA GLY A 73 -11.00 7.22 6.54
C GLY A 73 -9.73 7.41 5.71
N TYR A 74 -8.90 6.40 5.66
CA TYR A 74 -7.71 6.37 4.81
C TYR A 74 -7.65 5.06 4.03
N LEU A 75 -6.97 5.09 2.88
CA LEU A 75 -6.89 3.94 1.98
C LEU A 75 -6.14 2.77 2.60
N VAL A 76 -6.73 1.60 2.49
CA VAL A 76 -6.16 0.32 2.94
C VAL A 76 -6.35 -0.77 1.89
N LEU A 77 -5.50 -1.79 1.96
CA LEU A 77 -5.71 -3.08 1.30
C LEU A 77 -6.25 -4.07 2.34
N SER A 78 -7.47 -4.52 2.16
CA SER A 78 -8.08 -5.58 2.97
C SER A 78 -7.83 -6.92 2.31
N SER A 79 -6.95 -7.72 2.89
CA SER A 79 -6.67 -9.09 2.45
C SER A 79 -7.40 -10.10 3.34
N ALA A 80 -7.35 -11.40 2.97
CA ALA A 80 -7.93 -12.46 3.76
C ALA A 80 -7.31 -12.61 5.18
N LYS A 81 -6.11 -12.10 5.37
CA LYS A 81 -5.34 -12.29 6.61
C LYS A 81 -5.13 -10.99 7.38
N ASP A 82 -5.07 -9.85 6.70
CA ASP A 82 -4.65 -8.60 7.34
C ASP A 82 -5.18 -7.38 6.59
N VAL A 83 -5.09 -6.23 7.24
CA VAL A 83 -5.40 -4.91 6.67
C VAL A 83 -4.12 -4.08 6.68
N TYR A 84 -3.74 -3.59 5.50
CA TYR A 84 -2.53 -2.80 5.30
C TYR A 84 -2.88 -1.39 4.88
N ARG A 85 -2.29 -0.39 5.51
CA ARG A 85 -2.36 0.99 5.05
C ARG A 85 -1.63 1.15 3.73
N LEU A 86 -2.16 2.00 2.84
CA LEU A 86 -1.55 2.32 1.54
C LEU A 86 -1.08 3.77 1.55
N ASP A 87 0.16 4.02 1.14
CA ASP A 87 0.80 5.34 1.23
C ASP A 87 0.69 6.19 -0.05
N ARG A 88 0.36 5.55 -1.18
CA ARG A 88 0.31 6.18 -2.50
C ARG A 88 -1.13 6.36 -2.97
N ALA A 89 -1.83 7.31 -2.35
CA ALA A 89 -3.20 7.66 -2.75
C ALA A 89 -3.32 8.02 -4.24
N ASP A 90 -2.30 8.64 -4.80
CA ASP A 90 -2.21 8.99 -6.23
C ASP A 90 -2.27 7.78 -7.16
N LEU A 91 -1.77 6.62 -6.74
CA LEU A 91 -1.84 5.37 -7.50
C LEU A 91 -3.09 4.55 -7.19
N VAL A 92 -3.65 4.71 -6.00
CA VAL A 92 -4.70 3.83 -5.45
C VAL A 92 -6.10 4.37 -5.69
N HIS A 93 -6.28 5.69 -5.79
CA HIS A 93 -7.56 6.31 -6.13
C HIS A 93 -8.11 5.76 -7.46
N GLY A 94 -9.38 5.43 -7.46
CA GLY A 94 -10.09 4.81 -8.57
C GLY A 94 -10.21 3.29 -8.45
N PHE A 95 -9.55 2.68 -7.46
CA PHE A 95 -9.64 1.24 -7.19
C PHE A 95 -10.49 0.91 -5.96
N GLU A 96 -11.10 1.89 -5.32
CA GLU A 96 -11.91 1.72 -4.12
C GLU A 96 -13.04 0.71 -4.36
N GLY A 97 -13.17 -0.25 -3.47
CA GLY A 97 -14.15 -1.32 -3.56
C GLY A 97 -13.81 -2.42 -4.58
N GLN A 98 -12.64 -2.38 -5.18
CA GLN A 98 -12.22 -3.35 -6.19
C GLN A 98 -11.13 -4.30 -5.68
N ARG A 99 -11.16 -5.54 -6.17
CA ARG A 99 -10.09 -6.49 -5.92
C ARG A 99 -8.92 -6.20 -6.82
N VAL A 100 -7.74 -6.14 -6.22
CA VAL A 100 -6.51 -5.75 -6.89
C VAL A 100 -5.35 -6.69 -6.59
N LYS A 101 -4.40 -6.68 -7.50
CA LYS A 101 -3.04 -7.16 -7.32
C LYS A 101 -2.14 -5.94 -7.19
N LEU A 102 -1.49 -5.81 -6.04
CA LEU A 102 -0.65 -4.69 -5.68
C LEU A 102 0.79 -5.17 -5.49
N THR A 103 1.74 -4.46 -6.09
CA THR A 103 3.18 -4.67 -5.90
C THR A 103 3.72 -3.55 -5.03
N GLY A 104 4.46 -3.89 -4.00
CA GLY A 104 4.99 -2.89 -3.08
C GLY A 104 5.94 -3.45 -2.04
N VAL A 105 6.34 -2.59 -1.12
CA VAL A 105 7.23 -2.90 0.00
C VAL A 105 6.46 -2.75 1.31
N LEU A 106 6.43 -3.79 2.12
CA LEU A 106 5.78 -3.77 3.42
C LEU A 106 6.70 -3.20 4.50
N ASP A 107 6.22 -2.18 5.20
CA ASP A 107 6.73 -1.83 6.53
C ASP A 107 5.92 -2.60 7.59
N PRO A 108 6.48 -3.65 8.19
CA PRO A 108 5.74 -4.49 9.14
C PRO A 108 5.49 -3.80 10.48
N LYS A 109 6.26 -2.75 10.83
CA LYS A 109 6.12 -2.04 12.11
C LYS A 109 4.82 -1.26 12.18
N VAL A 110 4.42 -0.67 11.07
CA VAL A 110 3.21 0.16 10.96
C VAL A 110 2.14 -0.47 10.06
N LYS A 111 2.37 -1.68 9.57
CA LYS A 111 1.50 -2.39 8.62
C LYS A 111 1.11 -1.52 7.41
N GLN A 112 2.10 -0.87 6.83
CA GLN A 112 1.93 0.00 5.68
C GLN A 112 2.66 -0.57 4.46
N ILE A 113 2.01 -0.55 3.31
CA ILE A 113 2.63 -0.90 2.04
C ILE A 113 2.98 0.39 1.30
N HIS A 114 4.26 0.53 0.96
CA HIS A 114 4.69 1.49 -0.05
C HIS A 114 4.34 0.93 -1.42
N VAL A 115 3.35 1.54 -2.06
CA VAL A 115 2.78 1.05 -3.33
C VAL A 115 3.66 1.44 -4.49
N LEU A 116 4.12 0.46 -5.27
CA LEU A 116 4.89 0.65 -6.50
C LEU A 116 4.01 0.50 -7.75
N LYS A 117 3.05 -0.44 -7.72
CA LYS A 117 2.15 -0.73 -8.83
C LYS A 117 0.85 -1.32 -8.31
N ILE A 118 -0.26 -1.00 -8.98
CA ILE A 118 -1.57 -1.57 -8.71
C ILE A 118 -2.26 -1.95 -10.03
N GLU A 119 -2.95 -3.09 -10.02
CA GLU A 119 -3.68 -3.62 -11.16
C GLU A 119 -4.97 -4.27 -10.66
N LEU A 120 -6.04 -4.22 -11.46
CA LEU A 120 -7.24 -5.01 -11.18
C LEU A 120 -6.89 -6.49 -11.18
N GLU A 121 -7.40 -7.23 -10.20
CA GLU A 121 -7.32 -8.69 -10.18
C GLU A 121 -8.31 -9.21 -11.23
N LYS A 122 -7.79 -9.81 -12.29
CA LYS A 122 -8.65 -10.48 -13.28
C LYS A 122 -9.24 -11.73 -12.63
N ASN A 123 -10.56 -11.83 -12.63
CA ASN A 123 -11.24 -13.07 -12.27
C ASN A 123 -10.77 -14.16 -13.27
N GLN A 124 -10.11 -15.17 -12.75
CA GLN A 124 -9.82 -16.40 -13.48
C GLN A 124 -11.04 -17.29 -13.45
#